data_ed22f98821f42bd5b67b85002f0cd2bd
#
_entry.id   ed22f98821f42bd5b67b85002f0cd2bd
#
_cell.length_a   1.000
_cell.length_b   1.000
_cell.length_c   1.000
_cell.angle_alpha   90.00
_cell.angle_beta   90.00
_cell.angle_gamma   90.00
#
_symmetry.space_group_name_H-M   'P 1'
#
loop_
_entity.id
_entity.type
_entity.pdbx_description
1 polymer ?
#
loop_
_entity_poly.entity_id
_entity_poly.type
_entity_poly.pdbx_seq_one_letter_code
_entity_poly.pdbx_strand_id
1 'polypeptide(L)'
;PRHPEMQEKYEEVCFHERNRDRMEHRWYSACPESGILTRTQKEWPFIKTVGLARQVRIPLERDPEGNDITPDVETFLAKGSRRCPKPSRNGDTGKDIQETGMVSDMLLTAEEMGMMKRAHWSVENRLHHVLDDSFREDRSPAKKSRNSLALIRKFAYNILRLAMLSGECSEIMTEAMDDFSDTPALMEKYVFSGIKSL
;
A
#
# COMPACT_ATOMS: atom_id res chain seq x y z
N PRO A 1 -9.26 -1.86 23.75
CA PRO A 1 -9.73 -0.47 23.93
C PRO A 1 -9.79 -0.10 25.41
N ARG A 2 -9.46 1.18 25.73
CA ARG A 2 -9.41 1.67 27.12
C ARG A 2 -10.80 1.98 27.71
N HIS A 3 -11.84 1.92 26.89
CA HIS A 3 -13.23 2.18 27.27
C HIS A 3 -14.11 0.98 26.95
N PRO A 4 -14.68 0.29 27.93
CA PRO A 4 -15.53 -0.90 27.73
C PRO A 4 -16.78 -0.61 26.89
N GLU A 5 -17.34 0.59 26.97
CA GLU A 5 -18.51 1.03 26.20
C GLU A 5 -18.25 1.09 24.67
N MET A 6 -16.97 1.06 24.25
CA MET A 6 -16.59 1.04 22.85
C MET A 6 -16.48 -0.37 22.27
N GLN A 7 -16.40 -1.41 23.10
CA GLN A 7 -16.20 -2.77 22.63
C GLN A 7 -17.41 -3.34 21.89
N GLU A 8 -18.62 -2.88 22.21
CA GLU A 8 -19.86 -3.33 21.56
C GLU A 8 -20.13 -2.62 20.22
N LYS A 9 -19.38 -1.56 19.89
CA LYS A 9 -19.66 -0.67 18.76
C LYS A 9 -18.66 -0.76 17.60
N TYR A 10 -17.64 -1.60 17.70
CA TYR A 10 -16.70 -1.76 16.62
C TYR A 10 -16.63 -3.21 16.10
N GLU A 11 -16.47 -3.31 14.80
CA GLU A 11 -16.17 -4.56 14.13
C GLU A 11 -14.66 -4.73 14.01
N GLU A 12 -14.19 -5.96 14.04
CA GLU A 12 -12.79 -6.29 13.79
C GLU A 12 -12.68 -7.49 12.85
N VAL A 13 -11.76 -7.39 11.90
CA VAL A 13 -11.40 -8.48 10.99
C VAL A 13 -9.88 -8.64 10.97
N CYS A 14 -9.43 -9.89 10.89
CA CYS A 14 -8.01 -10.23 10.83
C CYS A 14 -7.69 -11.00 9.56
N PHE A 15 -6.60 -10.61 8.89
CA PHE A 15 -6.04 -11.29 7.74
C PHE A 15 -4.64 -11.78 8.06
N HIS A 16 -4.34 -13.01 7.63
CA HIS A 16 -3.03 -13.63 7.77
C HIS A 16 -2.50 -13.96 6.39
N GLU A 17 -1.33 -13.43 6.06
CA GLU A 17 -0.72 -13.63 4.75
C GLU A 17 0.76 -13.96 4.89
N ARG A 18 1.24 -14.95 4.11
CA ARG A 18 2.66 -15.20 3.94
C ARG A 18 3.20 -14.28 2.85
N ASN A 19 4.27 -13.54 3.15
CA ASN A 19 4.94 -12.67 2.22
C ASN A 19 6.45 -12.94 2.27
N ARG A 20 6.95 -13.69 1.28
CA ARG A 20 8.34 -14.11 1.16
C ARG A 20 8.85 -14.83 2.42
N ASP A 21 9.63 -14.12 3.25
CA ASP A 21 10.34 -14.58 4.43
C ASP A 21 9.65 -14.23 5.77
N ARG A 22 8.38 -13.83 5.71
CA ARG A 22 7.64 -13.40 6.90
C ARG A 22 6.15 -13.71 6.81
N MET A 23 5.52 -13.85 7.98
CA MET A 23 4.06 -13.82 8.13
C MET A 23 3.62 -12.39 8.45
N GLU A 24 2.58 -11.93 7.79
CA GLU A 24 1.95 -10.63 8.03
C GLU A 24 0.55 -10.84 8.58
N HIS A 25 0.32 -10.32 9.78
CA HIS A 25 -0.98 -10.31 10.44
C HIS A 25 -1.50 -8.89 10.41
N ARG A 26 -2.72 -8.70 9.89
CA ARG A 26 -3.35 -7.39 9.77
C ARG A 26 -4.72 -7.42 10.40
N TRP A 27 -4.94 -6.57 11.38
CA TRP A 27 -6.23 -6.33 12.00
C TRP A 27 -6.77 -4.99 11.51
N TYR A 28 -8.03 -5.00 11.15
CA TYR A 28 -8.76 -3.80 10.82
C TYR A 28 -9.96 -3.72 11.73
N SER A 29 -10.09 -2.61 12.44
CA SER A 29 -11.26 -2.33 13.29
C SER A 29 -11.97 -1.13 12.72
N ALA A 30 -13.30 -1.16 12.68
CA ALA A 30 -14.12 -0.07 12.22
C ALA A 30 -15.26 0.20 13.21
N CYS A 31 -15.52 1.48 13.47
CA CYS A 31 -16.68 1.95 14.21
C CYS A 31 -17.53 2.81 13.26
N PRO A 32 -18.65 2.28 12.73
CA PRO A 32 -19.51 3.00 11.80
C PRO A 32 -20.40 4.04 12.50
N GLU A 33 -20.50 4.01 13.82
CA GLU A 33 -21.22 5.02 14.59
C GLU A 33 -20.25 6.04 15.17
N SER A 34 -20.10 7.15 14.48
CA SER A 34 -19.20 8.23 14.85
C SER A 34 -19.64 9.03 16.12
N GLY A 35 -20.78 8.70 16.75
CA GLY A 35 -21.27 9.35 17.97
C GLY A 35 -20.29 9.34 19.17
N ILE A 36 -19.22 8.54 19.07
CA ILE A 36 -18.14 8.48 20.07
C ILE A 36 -17.15 9.64 19.93
N LEU A 37 -17.10 10.31 18.78
CA LEU A 37 -16.14 11.37 18.47
C LEU A 37 -16.79 12.77 18.45
N THR A 38 -17.57 13.09 19.47
CA THR A 38 -18.35 14.35 19.55
C THR A 38 -17.51 15.60 19.29
N ARG A 39 -16.24 15.64 19.68
CA ARG A 39 -15.33 16.75 19.39
C ARG A 39 -14.87 16.74 17.94
N THR A 40 -14.41 15.59 17.44
CA THR A 40 -13.93 15.42 16.07
C THR A 40 -15.05 15.64 15.06
N GLN A 41 -16.29 15.22 15.35
CA GLN A 41 -17.45 15.47 14.49
C GLN A 41 -17.82 16.94 14.35
N LYS A 42 -17.58 17.77 15.38
CA LYS A 42 -17.79 19.22 15.27
C LYS A 42 -16.80 19.87 14.29
N GLU A 43 -15.57 19.39 14.28
CA GLU A 43 -14.51 19.88 13.39
C GLU A 43 -14.59 19.23 11.99
N TRP A 44 -15.06 17.98 11.91
CA TRP A 44 -15.11 17.16 10.69
C TRP A 44 -16.47 16.47 10.55
N PRO A 45 -17.54 17.21 10.25
CA PRO A 45 -18.92 16.70 10.29
C PRO A 45 -19.23 15.62 9.24
N PHE A 46 -18.37 15.46 8.23
CA PHE A 46 -18.52 14.48 7.17
C PHE A 46 -17.96 13.08 7.51
N ILE A 47 -17.25 12.92 8.64
CA ILE A 47 -16.75 11.60 9.05
C ILE A 47 -17.92 10.73 9.51
N LYS A 48 -18.04 9.55 8.88
CA LYS A 48 -19.07 8.54 9.20
C LYS A 48 -18.47 7.28 9.80
N THR A 49 -17.22 6.94 9.48
CA THR A 49 -16.54 5.77 10.02
C THR A 49 -15.14 6.13 10.48
N VAL A 50 -14.77 5.60 11.64
CA VAL A 50 -13.42 5.69 12.20
C VAL A 50 -12.88 4.29 12.36
N GLY A 51 -11.64 4.07 11.97
CA GLY A 51 -11.01 2.75 12.06
C GLY A 51 -9.57 2.80 12.52
N LEU A 52 -9.08 1.63 12.88
CA LEU A 52 -7.69 1.38 13.21
C LEU A 52 -7.20 0.20 12.38
N ALA A 53 -6.09 0.37 11.68
CA ALA A 53 -5.36 -0.74 11.09
C ALA A 53 -4.13 -1.02 11.94
N ARG A 54 -3.97 -2.27 12.33
CA ARG A 54 -2.79 -2.78 13.01
C ARG A 54 -2.15 -3.84 12.13
N GLN A 55 -0.85 -3.77 11.95
CA GLN A 55 -0.07 -4.77 11.21
C GLN A 55 1.08 -5.26 12.09
N VAL A 56 1.27 -6.58 12.10
CA VAL A 56 2.41 -7.25 12.72
C VAL A 56 3.11 -8.06 11.65
N ARG A 57 4.44 -7.96 11.61
CA ARG A 57 5.31 -8.71 10.70
C ARG A 57 6.20 -9.62 11.51
N ILE A 58 6.05 -10.92 11.32
CA ILE A 58 6.81 -11.96 12.04
C ILE A 58 7.75 -12.60 11.04
N PRO A 59 9.09 -12.46 11.20
CA PRO A 59 10.05 -13.18 10.36
C PRO A 59 9.83 -14.70 10.47
N LEU A 60 9.92 -15.40 9.35
CA LEU A 60 9.92 -16.85 9.33
C LEU A 60 11.30 -17.34 9.78
N GLU A 61 11.32 -18.15 10.82
CA GLU A 61 12.51 -18.90 11.22
C GLU A 61 12.51 -20.24 10.51
N ARG A 62 13.68 -20.82 10.26
CA ARG A 62 13.80 -22.15 9.70
C ARG A 62 14.42 -23.08 10.72
N ASP A 63 13.84 -24.29 10.80
CA ASP A 63 14.46 -25.35 11.58
C ASP A 63 15.72 -25.90 10.87
N PRO A 64 16.54 -26.72 11.56
CA PRO A 64 17.72 -27.32 10.95
C PRO A 64 17.40 -28.22 9.74
N GLU A 65 16.14 -28.66 9.61
CA GLU A 65 15.63 -29.49 8.50
C GLU A 65 15.11 -28.64 7.33
N GLY A 66 15.10 -27.28 7.48
CA GLY A 66 14.73 -26.34 6.44
C GLY A 66 13.23 -26.02 6.38
N ASN A 67 12.42 -26.47 7.35
CA ASN A 67 11.01 -26.15 7.42
C ASN A 67 10.80 -24.77 8.07
N ASP A 68 9.80 -24.04 7.59
CA ASP A 68 9.47 -22.73 8.16
C ASP A 68 8.80 -22.90 9.54
N ILE A 69 9.38 -22.30 10.56
CA ILE A 69 8.79 -22.17 11.89
C ILE A 69 8.20 -20.77 12.01
N THR A 70 6.90 -20.68 12.20
CA THR A 70 6.24 -19.39 12.47
C THR A 70 5.96 -19.30 13.96
N PRO A 71 6.57 -18.35 14.68
CA PRO A 71 6.20 -18.09 16.06
C PRO A 71 4.72 -17.70 16.15
N ASP A 72 4.05 -18.16 17.21
CA ASP A 72 2.72 -17.69 17.51
C ASP A 72 2.71 -16.17 17.74
N VAL A 73 1.66 -15.49 17.23
CA VAL A 73 1.55 -14.02 17.28
C VAL A 73 1.61 -13.51 18.72
N GLU A 74 0.91 -14.18 19.64
CA GLU A 74 0.88 -13.76 21.04
C GLU A 74 2.26 -13.88 21.68
N THR A 75 2.96 -14.97 21.40
CA THR A 75 4.33 -15.22 21.86
C THR A 75 5.29 -14.19 21.28
N PHE A 76 5.15 -13.85 19.99
CA PHE A 76 5.96 -12.84 19.32
C PHE A 76 5.73 -11.45 19.93
N LEU A 77 4.48 -11.06 20.11
CA LEU A 77 4.10 -9.78 20.72
C LEU A 77 4.57 -9.69 22.18
N ALA A 78 4.50 -10.78 22.93
CA ALA A 78 5.00 -10.82 24.31
C ALA A 78 6.51 -10.66 24.39
N LYS A 79 7.27 -11.21 23.44
CA LYS A 79 8.74 -11.04 23.34
C LYS A 79 9.14 -9.63 22.88
N GLY A 80 8.42 -9.06 21.89
CA GLY A 80 8.72 -7.75 21.28
C GLY A 80 8.31 -6.54 22.11
N SER A 81 7.43 -6.71 23.10
CA SER A 81 6.84 -5.62 23.88
C SER A 81 7.85 -4.81 24.76
N ARG A 82 9.09 -5.24 24.91
CA ARG A 82 10.03 -4.64 25.90
C ARG A 82 10.93 -3.54 25.39
N ARG A 83 11.05 -3.29 24.09
CA ARG A 83 11.84 -2.16 23.57
C ARG A 83 11.22 -1.57 22.32
N CYS A 84 10.66 -0.38 22.46
CA CYS A 84 10.32 0.50 21.34
C CYS A 84 11.62 1.12 20.81
N PRO A 85 12.22 0.67 19.70
CA PRO A 85 13.36 1.37 19.13
C PRO A 85 12.90 2.74 18.65
N LYS A 86 13.75 3.77 18.78
CA LYS A 86 13.48 5.09 18.22
C LYS A 86 13.30 4.96 16.71
N PRO A 87 12.37 5.72 16.08
CA PRO A 87 12.18 5.68 14.64
C PRO A 87 13.50 5.99 13.92
N SER A 88 13.88 5.11 13.01
CA SER A 88 15.01 5.36 12.12
C SER A 88 14.65 6.47 11.14
N ARG A 89 15.64 7.23 10.68
CA ARG A 89 15.47 8.35 9.73
C ARG A 89 14.89 7.93 8.38
N ASN A 90 14.88 6.64 8.07
CA ASN A 90 14.42 6.07 6.79
C ASN A 90 13.01 5.46 6.83
N GLY A 91 12.20 5.77 7.85
CA GLY A 91 10.82 5.28 7.93
C GLY A 91 10.68 3.81 8.32
N ASP A 92 11.77 3.05 8.37
CA ASP A 92 11.77 1.68 8.88
C ASP A 92 11.84 1.76 10.41
N THR A 93 10.67 1.70 11.02
CA THR A 93 10.53 1.94 12.45
C THR A 93 11.01 0.79 13.31
N GLY A 94 11.61 -0.26 12.78
CA GLY A 94 12.05 -1.41 13.57
C GLY A 94 10.99 -1.93 14.55
N LYS A 95 9.73 -1.51 14.37
CA LYS A 95 8.59 -1.95 15.15
C LYS A 95 7.94 -3.08 14.40
N ASP A 96 7.90 -4.21 15.04
CA ASP A 96 7.16 -5.37 14.56
C ASP A 96 5.66 -5.09 14.48
N ILE A 97 5.18 -4.02 15.13
CA ILE A 97 3.80 -3.56 15.17
C ILE A 97 3.69 -2.16 14.55
N GLN A 98 2.86 -2.03 13.53
CA GLN A 98 2.49 -0.75 12.93
C GLN A 98 1.00 -0.48 13.14
N GLU A 99 0.67 0.69 13.66
CA GLU A 99 -0.72 1.14 13.85
C GLU A 99 -0.99 2.39 13.03
N THR A 100 -2.16 2.43 12.37
CA THR A 100 -2.58 3.56 11.54
C THR A 100 -4.05 3.84 11.80
N GLY A 101 -4.37 5.07 12.25
CA GLY A 101 -5.75 5.55 12.31
C GLY A 101 -6.30 5.81 10.90
N MET A 102 -7.58 5.53 10.70
CA MET A 102 -8.29 5.73 9.45
C MET A 102 -9.61 6.44 9.71
N VAL A 103 -10.02 7.26 8.76
CA VAL A 103 -11.32 7.95 8.77
C VAL A 103 -11.97 7.85 7.40
N SER A 104 -13.30 7.79 7.35
CA SER A 104 -14.05 7.77 6.09
C SER A 104 -15.30 8.63 6.22
N ASP A 105 -15.69 9.25 5.12
CA ASP A 105 -16.97 9.93 4.90
C ASP A 105 -18.10 8.97 4.49
N MET A 106 -17.79 7.69 4.34
CA MET A 106 -18.72 6.61 4.05
C MET A 106 -18.90 5.73 5.30
N LEU A 107 -20.06 5.08 5.42
CA LEU A 107 -20.25 3.98 6.38
C LEU A 107 -19.57 2.74 5.82
N LEU A 108 -18.55 2.28 6.53
CA LEU A 108 -17.72 1.14 6.10
C LEU A 108 -17.61 0.12 7.23
N THR A 109 -17.64 -1.15 6.84
CA THR A 109 -17.28 -2.29 7.69
C THR A 109 -15.76 -2.34 7.92
N ALA A 110 -15.31 -3.14 8.88
CA ALA A 110 -13.90 -3.36 9.12
C ALA A 110 -13.19 -3.99 7.90
N GLU A 111 -13.86 -4.87 7.18
CA GLU A 111 -13.35 -5.51 5.97
C GLU A 111 -13.18 -4.49 4.84
N GLU A 112 -14.20 -3.66 4.57
CA GLU A 112 -14.14 -2.61 3.56
C GLU A 112 -13.04 -1.59 3.86
N MET A 113 -12.89 -1.18 5.13
CA MET A 113 -11.78 -0.31 5.55
C MET A 113 -10.42 -0.95 5.27
N GLY A 114 -10.30 -2.26 5.52
CA GLY A 114 -9.10 -3.05 5.19
C GLY A 114 -8.82 -3.09 3.69
N MET A 115 -9.85 -3.35 2.88
CA MET A 115 -9.74 -3.37 1.41
C MET A 115 -9.33 -2.00 0.86
N MET A 116 -9.95 -0.92 1.34
CA MET A 116 -9.60 0.45 0.92
C MET A 116 -8.16 0.82 1.28
N LYS A 117 -7.69 0.46 2.47
CA LYS A 117 -6.29 0.67 2.85
C LYS A 117 -5.34 -0.11 1.93
N ARG A 118 -5.65 -1.36 1.62
CA ARG A 118 -4.83 -2.18 0.71
C ARG A 118 -4.82 -1.61 -0.72
N ALA A 119 -5.97 -1.14 -1.21
CA ALA A 119 -6.08 -0.49 -2.50
C ALA A 119 -5.22 0.79 -2.57
N HIS A 120 -5.25 1.62 -1.53
CA HIS A 120 -4.39 2.80 -1.43
C HIS A 120 -2.89 2.45 -1.47
N TRP A 121 -2.47 1.45 -0.70
CA TRP A 121 -1.09 0.94 -0.74
C TRP A 121 -0.68 0.38 -2.09
N SER A 122 -1.64 -0.16 -2.86
CA SER A 122 -1.36 -0.66 -4.21
C SER A 122 -0.99 0.48 -5.16
N VAL A 123 -1.56 1.65 -5.00
CA VAL A 123 -1.19 2.86 -5.78
C VAL A 123 0.24 3.28 -5.47
N GLU A 124 0.60 3.32 -4.18
CA GLU A 124 1.98 3.65 -3.78
C GLU A 124 2.99 2.65 -4.38
N ASN A 125 2.74 1.35 -4.23
CA ASN A 125 3.67 0.32 -4.70
C ASN A 125 3.69 0.18 -6.24
N ARG A 126 2.54 0.30 -6.90
CA ARG A 126 2.44 0.07 -8.35
C ARG A 126 2.71 1.31 -9.19
N LEU A 127 2.44 2.49 -8.67
CA LEU A 127 2.63 3.73 -9.40
C LEU A 127 3.84 4.51 -8.89
N HIS A 128 3.81 4.97 -7.63
CA HIS A 128 4.86 5.85 -7.11
C HIS A 128 6.22 5.17 -7.09
N HIS A 129 6.31 3.96 -6.53
CA HIS A 129 7.58 3.22 -6.52
C HIS A 129 8.14 2.99 -7.93
N VAL A 130 7.29 2.67 -8.91
CA VAL A 130 7.73 2.46 -10.29
C VAL A 130 8.19 3.78 -10.93
N LEU A 131 7.49 4.89 -10.67
CA LEU A 131 7.90 6.21 -11.17
C LEU A 131 9.25 6.64 -10.56
N ASP A 132 9.49 6.36 -9.29
CA ASP A 132 10.73 6.72 -8.61
C ASP A 132 11.90 5.83 -9.03
N ASP A 133 11.67 4.52 -9.14
CA ASP A 133 12.72 3.54 -9.44
C ASP A 133 12.99 3.42 -10.93
N SER A 134 11.99 3.02 -11.73
CA SER A 134 12.16 2.77 -13.17
C SER A 134 12.25 4.07 -13.98
N PHE A 135 11.43 5.07 -13.67
CA PHE A 135 11.45 6.36 -14.38
C PHE A 135 12.37 7.40 -13.73
N ARG A 136 12.99 7.10 -12.59
CA ARG A 136 13.93 7.96 -11.85
C ARG A 136 13.38 9.36 -11.60
N GLU A 137 12.10 9.47 -11.18
CA GLU A 137 11.42 10.74 -11.01
C GLU A 137 12.13 11.63 -9.98
N ASP A 138 12.48 11.07 -8.82
CA ASP A 138 13.16 11.78 -7.74
C ASP A 138 14.59 12.23 -8.08
N ARG A 139 15.26 11.58 -9.02
CA ARG A 139 16.63 11.88 -9.45
C ARG A 139 16.70 12.92 -10.57
N SER A 140 15.55 13.42 -11.04
CA SER A 140 15.49 14.36 -12.17
C SER A 140 16.08 15.73 -11.80
N PRO A 141 17.10 16.23 -12.53
CA PRO A 141 17.67 17.55 -12.30
C PRO A 141 16.78 18.71 -12.76
N ALA A 142 15.68 18.42 -13.46
CA ALA A 142 14.82 19.39 -14.11
C ALA A 142 13.91 20.11 -13.10
N LYS A 143 14.43 21.14 -12.42
CA LYS A 143 13.67 21.89 -11.41
C LYS A 143 12.52 22.71 -12.00
N LYS A 144 12.71 23.37 -13.16
CA LYS A 144 11.71 24.26 -13.78
C LYS A 144 10.59 23.51 -14.51
N SER A 145 10.86 22.33 -15.06
CA SER A 145 9.90 21.52 -15.83
C SER A 145 9.46 20.25 -15.10
N ARG A 146 9.63 20.19 -13.77
CA ARG A 146 9.31 19.00 -12.96
C ARG A 146 7.88 18.51 -13.20
N ASN A 147 6.89 19.40 -13.16
CA ASN A 147 5.48 19.03 -13.32
C ASN A 147 5.18 18.48 -14.74
N SER A 148 5.76 19.08 -15.78
CA SER A 148 5.58 18.61 -17.16
C SER A 148 6.23 17.25 -17.38
N LEU A 149 7.42 17.03 -16.83
CA LEU A 149 8.11 15.74 -16.89
C LEU A 149 7.37 14.66 -16.08
N ALA A 150 6.85 15.01 -14.90
CA ALA A 150 6.03 14.09 -14.11
C ALA A 150 4.78 13.66 -14.89
N LEU A 151 4.12 14.58 -15.60
CA LEU A 151 2.98 14.26 -16.44
C LEU A 151 3.36 13.34 -17.59
N ILE A 152 4.45 13.63 -18.31
CA ILE A 152 4.94 12.78 -19.41
C ILE A 152 5.26 11.36 -18.90
N ARG A 153 5.94 11.24 -17.75
CA ARG A 153 6.23 9.92 -17.14
C ARG A 153 4.97 9.14 -16.81
N LYS A 154 3.94 9.78 -16.29
CA LYS A 154 2.65 9.13 -16.01
C LYS A 154 1.95 8.66 -17.29
N PHE A 155 2.02 9.42 -18.37
CA PHE A 155 1.53 8.97 -19.67
C PHE A 155 2.32 7.76 -20.20
N ALA A 156 3.65 7.83 -20.16
CA ALA A 156 4.50 6.72 -20.56
C ALA A 156 4.21 5.46 -19.73
N TYR A 157 4.11 5.61 -18.41
CA TYR A 157 3.70 4.52 -17.51
C TYR A 157 2.37 3.89 -17.94
N ASN A 158 1.36 4.71 -18.21
CA ASN A 158 0.03 4.18 -18.60
C ASN A 158 0.08 3.44 -19.94
N ILE A 159 0.86 3.95 -20.91
CA ILE A 159 1.04 3.29 -22.21
C ILE A 159 1.71 1.93 -22.04
N LEU A 160 2.81 1.87 -21.27
CA LEU A 160 3.50 0.61 -20.96
C LEU A 160 2.56 -0.36 -20.24
N ARG A 161 1.79 0.10 -19.25
CA ARG A 161 0.82 -0.73 -18.54
C ARG A 161 -0.27 -1.30 -19.44
N LEU A 162 -0.75 -0.55 -20.42
CA LEU A 162 -1.72 -1.05 -21.40
C LEU A 162 -1.11 -2.17 -22.26
N ALA A 163 0.12 -2.00 -22.74
CA ALA A 163 0.80 -3.02 -23.52
C ALA A 163 1.11 -4.28 -22.70
N MET A 164 1.55 -4.12 -21.45
CA MET A 164 1.75 -5.24 -20.50
C MET A 164 0.46 -6.02 -20.27
N LEU A 165 -0.67 -5.32 -20.04
CA LEU A 165 -1.98 -5.94 -19.85
C LEU A 165 -2.49 -6.66 -21.10
N SER A 166 -2.08 -6.22 -22.29
CA SER A 166 -2.40 -6.87 -23.57
C SER A 166 -1.47 -8.04 -23.88
N GLY A 167 -0.46 -8.29 -23.07
CA GLY A 167 0.52 -9.36 -23.28
C GLY A 167 1.48 -9.12 -24.46
N GLU A 168 1.64 -7.87 -24.90
CA GLU A 168 2.47 -7.51 -26.05
C GLU A 168 3.90 -7.11 -25.69
N CYS A 169 4.21 -6.98 -24.43
CA CYS A 169 5.54 -6.75 -23.89
C CYS A 169 5.70 -7.45 -22.53
N SER A 170 6.91 -7.43 -21.98
CA SER A 170 7.21 -8.05 -20.68
C SER A 170 6.32 -7.54 -19.57
N GLU A 171 6.03 -8.39 -18.58
CA GLU A 171 5.30 -8.01 -17.34
C GLU A 171 6.19 -7.20 -16.37
N ILE A 172 7.49 -7.11 -16.63
CA ILE A 172 8.46 -6.35 -15.85
C ILE A 172 8.62 -4.97 -16.49
N MET A 173 8.42 -3.89 -15.71
CA MET A 173 8.37 -2.52 -16.24
C MET A 173 9.65 -2.11 -16.99
N THR A 174 10.83 -2.45 -16.47
CA THR A 174 12.11 -2.10 -17.10
C THR A 174 12.29 -2.84 -18.43
N GLU A 175 11.95 -4.12 -18.51
CA GLU A 175 11.98 -4.90 -19.72
C GLU A 175 10.95 -4.40 -20.75
N ALA A 176 9.74 -4.02 -20.32
CA ALA A 176 8.74 -3.41 -21.18
C ALA A 176 9.22 -2.08 -21.78
N MET A 177 10.02 -1.29 -21.04
CA MET A 177 10.66 -0.08 -21.57
C MET A 177 11.68 -0.43 -22.66
N ASP A 178 12.46 -1.51 -22.49
CA ASP A 178 13.41 -2.01 -23.47
C ASP A 178 12.66 -2.55 -24.70
N ASP A 179 11.57 -3.32 -24.51
CA ASP A 179 10.72 -3.82 -25.61
C ASP A 179 10.21 -2.68 -26.48
N PHE A 180 9.76 -1.56 -25.88
CA PHE A 180 9.30 -0.39 -26.61
C PHE A 180 10.44 0.33 -27.36
N SER A 181 11.65 0.34 -26.80
CA SER A 181 12.83 0.89 -27.48
C SER A 181 13.26 0.05 -28.68
N ASP A 182 13.16 -1.27 -28.55
CA ASP A 182 13.64 -2.21 -29.56
C ASP A 182 12.60 -2.52 -30.65
N THR A 183 11.32 -2.26 -30.35
CA THR A 183 10.21 -2.58 -31.25
C THR A 183 9.42 -1.33 -31.65
N PRO A 184 9.80 -0.60 -32.71
CA PRO A 184 9.11 0.62 -33.17
C PRO A 184 7.61 0.43 -33.43
N ALA A 185 7.19 -0.80 -33.78
CA ALA A 185 5.76 -1.12 -34.01
C ALA A 185 4.92 -0.97 -32.72
N LEU A 186 5.46 -1.23 -31.54
CA LEU A 186 4.79 -0.99 -30.27
C LEU A 186 4.57 0.51 -30.05
N MET A 187 5.59 1.31 -30.33
CA MET A 187 5.47 2.77 -30.26
C MET A 187 4.39 3.29 -31.24
N GLU A 188 4.40 2.82 -32.47
CA GLU A 188 3.39 3.20 -33.46
C GLU A 188 1.99 2.82 -33.00
N LYS A 189 1.81 1.61 -32.51
CA LYS A 189 0.53 1.08 -32.05
C LYS A 189 -0.04 1.85 -30.85
N TYR A 190 0.75 2.03 -29.79
CA TYR A 190 0.25 2.53 -28.51
C TYR A 190 0.34 4.06 -28.37
N VAL A 191 1.27 4.70 -29.06
CA VAL A 191 1.47 6.16 -28.96
C VAL A 191 0.78 6.90 -30.10
N PHE A 192 0.91 6.41 -31.33
CA PHE A 192 0.49 7.15 -32.53
C PHE A 192 -0.83 6.68 -33.13
N SER A 193 -1.30 5.45 -32.88
CA SER A 193 -2.56 4.97 -33.47
C SER A 193 -3.78 5.76 -32.98
N GLY A 194 -3.76 6.23 -31.73
CA GLY A 194 -4.82 7.07 -31.18
C GLY A 194 -4.91 8.47 -31.81
N ILE A 195 -3.86 8.94 -32.48
CA ILE A 195 -3.82 10.24 -33.15
C ILE A 195 -4.38 10.15 -34.58
N LYS A 196 -4.35 8.96 -35.18
CA LYS A 196 -4.88 8.73 -36.54
C LYS A 196 -6.42 8.66 -36.60
N SER A 197 -7.09 8.58 -35.43
CA SER A 197 -8.57 8.50 -35.33
C SER A 197 -9.23 9.81 -34.86
N LEU A 198 -8.49 10.90 -34.76
CA LEU A 198 -8.92 12.27 -34.57
C LEU A 198 -8.80 13.06 -35.87
#